data_dbd5b0f811c9b4c53058edb052e365b4
#
_entry.id   dbd5b0f811c9b4c53058edb052e365b4
#
_cell.length_a   1.000
_cell.length_b   1.000
_cell.length_c   1.000
_cell.angle_alpha   90.00
_cell.angle_beta   90.00
_cell.angle_gamma   90.00
#
_symmetry.space_group_name_H-M   'P 1'
#
loop_
_entity.id
_entity.type
_entity.pdbx_description
1 polymer ?
#
loop_
_entity_poly.entity_id
_entity_poly.type
_entity_poly.pdbx_seq_one_letter_code
_entity_poly.pdbx_strand_id
1 'polypeptide(L)'
;MAFDVAGCSYQRFMGRFSETLSAPFADFAGVTEGSGMRVVDVGCGPGALTSLLVDRLGAPAVAGVDPSETLLDAVRERLPDVEIRKAPAEALPFDDDAFDAALAQLVVHFMRDPEIGVGEMARVTRPGGVVAVCVWDHAGGRGPLSAFWAAVGEVDPGARDEASLVGSTQGQLEALLGSCGLDDVVGDEVTTTRSYTSFQDWWEPYTLGVGPAGDYVRSLDDATRDRLIAACRTRIPDRQFTLDATAWAARGRVPS
;
A
#
# COMPACT_ATOMS: atom_id res chain seq x y z
N MET A 1 -15.45 -5.62 6.29
CA MET A 1 -14.42 -4.74 5.73
C MET A 1 -13.06 -5.14 6.30
N ALA A 2 -12.09 -5.38 5.42
CA ALA A 2 -10.89 -6.17 5.74
C ALA A 2 -9.86 -5.52 6.70
N PHE A 3 -10.06 -4.30 7.20
CA PHE A 3 -9.07 -3.55 7.99
C PHE A 3 -9.55 -3.04 9.34
N ASP A 4 -10.61 -3.62 9.87
CA ASP A 4 -11.08 -3.33 11.25
C ASP A 4 -10.31 -4.20 12.27
N VAL A 5 -9.00 -4.33 12.05
CA VAL A 5 -8.05 -5.05 12.90
C VAL A 5 -7.16 -4.05 13.64
N ALA A 6 -6.73 -4.41 14.86
CA ALA A 6 -5.83 -3.57 15.63
C ALA A 6 -4.60 -3.18 14.81
N GLY A 7 -4.21 -1.91 14.85
CA GLY A 7 -3.09 -1.36 14.06
C GLY A 7 -1.79 -2.15 14.21
N CYS A 8 -1.55 -2.77 15.38
CA CYS A 8 -0.40 -3.66 15.63
C CYS A 8 -0.42 -4.94 14.76
N SER A 9 -1.60 -5.52 14.47
CA SER A 9 -1.72 -6.71 13.61
C SER A 9 -1.44 -6.36 12.16
N TYR A 10 -1.96 -5.22 11.68
CA TYR A 10 -1.66 -4.70 10.35
C TYR A 10 -0.15 -4.42 10.18
N GLN A 11 0.48 -3.78 11.17
CA GLN A 11 1.90 -3.45 11.14
C GLN A 11 2.80 -4.70 11.11
N ARG A 12 2.42 -5.77 11.84
CA ARG A 12 3.14 -7.05 11.81
C ARG A 12 3.00 -7.77 10.47
N PHE A 13 1.88 -7.64 9.77
CA PHE A 13 1.61 -8.30 8.49
C PHE A 13 2.18 -7.51 7.30
N MET A 14 1.57 -6.37 6.97
CA MET A 14 1.93 -5.58 5.78
C MET A 14 2.82 -4.37 6.11
N GLY A 15 2.76 -3.86 7.34
CA GLY A 15 3.46 -2.62 7.73
C GLY A 15 4.96 -2.68 7.47
N ARG A 16 5.58 -3.82 7.70
CA ARG A 16 7.02 -4.00 7.48
C ARG A 16 7.43 -3.89 6.00
N PHE A 17 6.58 -4.29 5.03
CA PHE A 17 6.82 -4.06 3.60
C PHE A 17 6.47 -2.63 3.21
N SER A 18 5.38 -2.08 3.76
CA SER A 18 4.96 -0.71 3.50
C SER A 18 6.03 0.30 3.95
N GLU A 19 6.66 0.07 5.11
CA GLU A 19 7.74 0.93 5.62
C GLU A 19 8.96 0.95 4.69
N THR A 20 9.40 -0.23 4.22
CA THR A 20 10.57 -0.32 3.33
C THR A 20 10.26 0.13 1.89
N LEU A 21 8.98 0.09 1.46
CA LEU A 21 8.54 0.60 0.17
C LEU A 21 8.45 2.13 0.14
N SER A 22 8.22 2.77 1.29
CA SER A 22 7.91 4.21 1.36
C SER A 22 9.02 5.09 0.77
N ALA A 23 10.30 4.79 1.07
CA ALA A 23 11.41 5.59 0.58
C ALA A 23 11.56 5.53 -0.95
N PRO A 24 11.66 4.35 -1.59
CA PRO A 24 11.74 4.28 -3.04
C PRO A 24 10.48 4.78 -3.75
N PHE A 25 9.29 4.66 -3.15
CA PHE A 25 8.06 5.22 -3.73
C PHE A 25 8.03 6.75 -3.66
N ALA A 26 8.44 7.35 -2.54
CA ALA A 26 8.54 8.80 -2.41
C ALA A 26 9.62 9.38 -3.35
N ASP A 27 10.74 8.67 -3.57
CA ASP A 27 11.76 9.03 -4.55
C ASP A 27 11.19 9.01 -5.97
N PHE A 28 10.45 7.97 -6.33
CA PHE A 28 9.75 7.88 -7.61
C PHE A 28 8.75 9.03 -7.78
N ALA A 29 8.01 9.40 -6.75
CA ALA A 29 7.10 10.54 -6.76
C ALA A 29 7.81 11.92 -6.84
N GLY A 30 9.13 11.96 -6.65
CA GLY A 30 9.92 13.19 -6.65
C GLY A 30 9.84 13.98 -5.35
N VAL A 31 9.39 13.37 -4.27
CA VAL A 31 9.33 13.99 -2.93
C VAL A 31 10.66 13.75 -2.22
N THR A 32 11.56 14.72 -2.31
CA THR A 32 12.91 14.64 -1.73
C THR A 32 13.03 15.46 -0.45
N GLU A 33 14.05 15.16 0.36
CA GLU A 33 14.38 15.89 1.57
C GLU A 33 14.57 17.37 1.28
N GLY A 34 13.96 18.22 2.10
CA GLY A 34 14.10 19.68 1.99
C GLY A 34 13.49 20.30 0.74
N SER A 35 12.67 19.58 -0.03
CA SER A 35 12.03 20.10 -1.25
C SER A 35 11.07 21.28 -0.99
N GLY A 36 10.64 21.48 0.27
CA GLY A 36 9.66 22.50 0.64
C GLY A 36 8.23 22.22 0.17
N MET A 37 7.96 21.01 -0.32
CA MET A 37 6.64 20.57 -0.79
C MET A 37 5.68 20.36 0.39
N ARG A 38 4.40 20.64 0.18
CA ARG A 38 3.30 20.19 1.03
C ARG A 38 2.63 18.96 0.41
N VAL A 39 2.55 17.87 1.16
CA VAL A 39 2.17 16.55 0.63
C VAL A 39 1.02 15.95 1.44
N VAL A 40 0.07 15.31 0.75
CA VAL A 40 -0.96 14.48 1.37
C VAL A 40 -0.70 12.99 1.10
N ASP A 41 -0.75 12.19 2.17
CA ASP A 41 -0.71 10.71 2.15
C ASP A 41 -2.16 10.19 2.18
N VAL A 42 -2.65 9.71 1.06
CA VAL A 42 -4.03 9.23 0.89
C VAL A 42 -4.09 7.73 1.16
N GLY A 43 -4.90 7.33 2.15
CA GLY A 43 -4.90 5.98 2.72
C GLY A 43 -3.68 5.74 3.60
N CYS A 44 -3.38 6.71 4.47
CA CYS A 44 -2.14 6.73 5.27
C CYS A 44 -1.99 5.54 6.23
N GLY A 45 -3.09 4.84 6.54
CA GLY A 45 -3.10 3.72 7.46
C GLY A 45 -2.45 4.06 8.80
N PRO A 46 -1.56 3.21 9.36
CA PRO A 46 -0.84 3.49 10.60
C PRO A 46 0.38 4.40 10.40
N GLY A 47 0.53 5.06 9.24
CA GLY A 47 1.51 6.10 9.00
C GLY A 47 2.88 5.65 8.50
N ALA A 48 2.97 4.58 7.71
CA ALA A 48 4.25 4.11 7.15
C ALA A 48 4.88 5.16 6.21
N LEU A 49 4.16 5.57 5.16
CA LEU A 49 4.60 6.63 4.26
C LEU A 49 4.59 7.99 4.95
N THR A 50 3.55 8.29 5.74
CA THR A 50 3.44 9.55 6.49
C THR A 50 4.69 9.84 7.32
N SER A 51 5.24 8.82 8.05
CA SER A 51 6.46 8.99 8.86
C SER A 51 7.66 9.39 8.01
N LEU A 52 7.86 8.71 6.87
CA LEU A 52 8.95 9.07 5.95
C LEU A 52 8.79 10.49 5.40
N LEU A 53 7.55 10.87 5.04
CA LEU A 53 7.29 12.23 4.55
C LEU A 53 7.57 13.27 5.63
N VAL A 54 7.23 12.99 6.88
CA VAL A 54 7.58 13.87 8.03
C VAL A 54 9.08 13.99 8.20
N ASP A 55 9.82 12.90 8.09
CA ASP A 55 11.28 12.91 8.18
C ASP A 55 11.92 13.78 7.07
N ARG A 56 11.33 13.78 5.86
CA ARG A 56 11.82 14.55 4.71
C ARG A 56 11.41 16.03 4.71
N LEU A 57 10.20 16.33 5.15
CA LEU A 57 9.55 17.63 4.93
C LEU A 57 9.21 18.37 6.21
N GLY A 58 9.19 17.69 7.34
CA GLY A 58 8.66 18.20 8.61
C GLY A 58 7.13 18.04 8.73
N ALA A 59 6.64 17.83 9.96
CA ALA A 59 5.23 17.55 10.24
C ALA A 59 4.24 18.61 9.67
N PRO A 60 4.50 19.94 9.70
CA PRO A 60 3.57 20.93 9.15
C PRO A 60 3.36 20.84 7.64
N ALA A 61 4.26 20.19 6.91
CA ALA A 61 4.18 20.03 5.46
C ALA A 61 3.45 18.74 5.02
N VAL A 62 3.02 17.90 5.98
CA VAL A 62 2.43 16.59 5.69
C VAL A 62 1.03 16.52 6.25
N ALA A 63 0.09 16.00 5.45
CA ALA A 63 -1.23 15.61 5.89
C ALA A 63 -1.46 14.12 5.58
N GLY A 64 -2.32 13.45 6.37
CA GLY A 64 -2.70 12.07 6.14
C GLY A 64 -4.22 11.89 6.19
N VAL A 65 -4.75 10.97 5.37
CA VAL A 65 -6.18 10.63 5.32
C VAL A 65 -6.34 9.12 5.29
N ASP A 66 -7.28 8.59 6.09
CA ASP A 66 -7.69 7.18 6.03
C ASP A 66 -9.15 7.04 6.48
N PRO A 67 -9.95 6.10 5.94
CA PRO A 67 -11.32 5.87 6.40
C PRO A 67 -11.41 5.12 7.74
N SER A 68 -10.35 4.43 8.18
CA SER A 68 -10.31 3.60 9.38
C SER A 68 -9.87 4.40 10.61
N GLU A 69 -10.80 4.67 11.55
CA GLU A 69 -10.45 5.35 12.80
C GLU A 69 -9.38 4.59 13.60
N THR A 70 -9.46 3.27 13.64
CA THR A 70 -8.48 2.43 14.35
C THR A 70 -7.05 2.62 13.84
N LEU A 71 -6.86 2.80 12.52
CA LEU A 71 -5.56 3.08 11.94
C LEU A 71 -5.12 4.52 12.20
N LEU A 72 -6.08 5.46 12.15
CA LEU A 72 -5.81 6.87 12.44
C LEU A 72 -5.38 7.11 13.88
N ASP A 73 -5.93 6.38 14.85
CA ASP A 73 -5.50 6.49 16.24
C ASP A 73 -4.02 6.11 16.40
N ALA A 74 -3.58 5.06 15.71
CA ALA A 74 -2.17 4.65 15.74
C ALA A 74 -1.23 5.69 15.11
N VAL A 75 -1.61 6.33 13.99
CA VAL A 75 -0.77 7.37 13.38
C VAL A 75 -0.79 8.67 14.19
N ARG A 76 -1.90 9.05 14.81
CA ARG A 76 -1.98 10.23 15.69
C ARG A 76 -1.13 10.08 16.96
N GLU A 77 -1.09 8.88 17.54
CA GLU A 77 -0.22 8.58 18.67
C GLU A 77 1.27 8.70 18.28
N ARG A 78 1.62 8.19 17.10
CA ARG A 78 3.00 8.18 16.60
C ARG A 78 3.46 9.56 16.10
N LEU A 79 2.57 10.32 15.47
CA LEU A 79 2.85 11.58 14.78
C LEU A 79 1.86 12.69 15.21
N PRO A 80 1.89 13.14 16.48
CA PRO A 80 0.86 14.01 17.04
C PRO A 80 0.80 15.41 16.40
N ASP A 81 1.86 15.84 15.72
CA ASP A 81 1.96 17.17 15.09
C ASP A 81 1.55 17.14 13.60
N VAL A 82 1.12 16.00 13.07
CA VAL A 82 0.68 15.86 11.67
C VAL A 82 -0.82 16.06 11.57
N GLU A 83 -1.26 16.74 10.52
CA GLU A 83 -2.67 16.89 10.19
C GLU A 83 -3.26 15.55 9.71
N ILE A 84 -4.00 14.83 10.57
CA ILE A 84 -4.61 13.55 10.27
C ILE A 84 -6.13 13.67 10.25
N ARG A 85 -6.76 13.37 9.10
CA ARG A 85 -8.21 13.46 8.90
C ARG A 85 -8.83 12.12 8.54
N LYS A 86 -10.07 11.89 8.98
CA LYS A 86 -10.85 10.71 8.59
C LYS A 86 -11.66 11.00 7.34
N ALA A 87 -11.31 10.35 6.24
CA ALA A 87 -12.10 10.39 5.01
C ALA A 87 -11.72 9.22 4.08
N PRO A 88 -12.63 8.81 3.17
CA PRO A 88 -12.26 7.95 2.05
C PRO A 88 -11.51 8.76 1.00
N ALA A 89 -10.75 8.07 0.13
CA ALA A 89 -10.02 8.70 -0.97
C ALA A 89 -10.94 9.43 -1.97
N GLU A 90 -12.18 8.96 -2.11
CA GLU A 90 -13.20 9.49 -3.00
C GLU A 90 -13.87 10.80 -2.51
N ALA A 91 -13.48 11.30 -1.33
CA ALA A 91 -13.99 12.56 -0.77
C ALA A 91 -12.96 13.16 0.19
N LEU A 92 -11.88 13.72 -0.36
CA LEU A 92 -10.79 14.27 0.43
C LEU A 92 -11.22 15.59 1.11
N PRO A 93 -11.03 15.73 2.43
CA PRO A 93 -11.52 16.86 3.21
C PRO A 93 -10.56 18.07 3.16
N PHE A 94 -10.07 18.40 1.97
CA PHE A 94 -9.16 19.50 1.73
C PHE A 94 -9.67 20.38 0.58
N ASP A 95 -9.27 21.63 0.58
CA ASP A 95 -9.55 22.58 -0.49
C ASP A 95 -8.81 22.18 -1.78
N ASP A 96 -9.26 22.70 -2.92
CA ASP A 96 -8.58 22.59 -4.20
C ASP A 96 -7.18 23.18 -4.10
N ASP A 97 -6.22 22.62 -4.82
CA ASP A 97 -4.84 23.14 -4.94
C ASP A 97 -4.07 23.27 -3.61
N ALA A 98 -4.49 22.53 -2.57
CA ALA A 98 -3.92 22.63 -1.22
C ALA A 98 -2.52 22.02 -1.08
N PHE A 99 -2.11 21.13 -2.01
CA PHE A 99 -0.87 20.35 -1.92
C PHE A 99 -0.01 20.46 -3.18
N ASP A 100 1.29 20.26 -3.03
CA ASP A 100 2.23 20.09 -4.13
C ASP A 100 2.23 18.67 -4.70
N ALA A 101 1.89 17.69 -3.85
CA ALA A 101 1.74 16.32 -4.27
C ALA A 101 0.71 15.55 -3.42
N ALA A 102 0.02 14.60 -4.05
CA ALA A 102 -0.84 13.61 -3.40
C ALA A 102 -0.32 12.22 -3.71
N LEU A 103 -0.04 11.43 -2.67
CA LEU A 103 0.52 10.08 -2.77
C LEU A 103 -0.44 9.05 -2.20
N ALA A 104 -0.62 7.89 -2.88
CA ALA A 104 -1.39 6.76 -2.38
C ALA A 104 -0.56 5.47 -2.48
N GLN A 105 0.03 5.07 -1.36
CA GLN A 105 0.85 3.87 -1.29
C GLN A 105 0.00 2.65 -0.93
N LEU A 106 -0.17 1.73 -1.88
CA LEU A 106 -0.89 0.46 -1.70
C LEU A 106 -2.38 0.62 -1.36
N VAL A 107 -3.05 1.63 -1.93
CA VAL A 107 -4.43 2.02 -1.58
C VAL A 107 -5.41 1.87 -2.73
N VAL A 108 -5.00 2.16 -3.96
CA VAL A 108 -5.90 2.26 -5.14
C VAL A 108 -6.82 1.05 -5.28
N HIS A 109 -6.30 -0.15 -5.07
CA HIS A 109 -7.06 -1.41 -5.17
C HIS A 109 -8.10 -1.61 -4.05
N PHE A 110 -8.13 -0.75 -3.03
CA PHE A 110 -9.14 -0.74 -1.95
C PHE A 110 -10.17 0.38 -2.11
N MET A 111 -9.98 1.32 -3.03
CA MET A 111 -10.95 2.35 -3.34
C MET A 111 -12.21 1.72 -3.93
N ARG A 112 -13.37 2.26 -3.60
CA ARG A 112 -14.64 1.81 -4.21
C ARG A 112 -14.70 2.20 -5.68
N ASP A 113 -14.18 3.40 -5.96
CA ASP A 113 -14.07 3.98 -7.30
C ASP A 113 -12.69 4.64 -7.43
N PRO A 114 -11.71 3.93 -8.01
CA PRO A 114 -10.37 4.46 -8.19
C PRO A 114 -10.31 5.73 -9.04
N GLU A 115 -11.20 5.91 -10.02
CA GLU A 115 -11.23 7.11 -10.86
C GLU A 115 -11.66 8.32 -10.04
N ILE A 116 -12.69 8.18 -9.19
CA ILE A 116 -13.10 9.25 -8.27
C ILE A 116 -11.98 9.54 -7.26
N GLY A 117 -11.35 8.51 -6.69
CA GLY A 117 -10.27 8.69 -5.72
C GLY A 117 -9.07 9.43 -6.31
N VAL A 118 -8.61 9.03 -7.49
CA VAL A 118 -7.51 9.71 -8.21
C VAL A 118 -7.94 11.13 -8.64
N GLY A 119 -9.20 11.32 -9.06
CA GLY A 119 -9.76 12.64 -9.36
C GLY A 119 -9.72 13.59 -8.16
N GLU A 120 -10.04 13.10 -6.96
CA GLU A 120 -9.91 13.88 -5.72
C GLU A 120 -8.44 14.19 -5.38
N MET A 121 -7.54 13.22 -5.57
CA MET A 121 -6.09 13.47 -5.43
C MET A 121 -5.63 14.57 -6.39
N ALA A 122 -6.11 14.56 -7.64
CA ALA A 122 -5.80 15.61 -8.60
C ALA A 122 -6.40 16.96 -8.17
N ARG A 123 -7.65 17.01 -7.69
CA ARG A 123 -8.33 18.24 -7.24
C ARG A 123 -7.58 18.93 -6.11
N VAL A 124 -7.13 18.17 -5.11
CA VAL A 124 -6.41 18.76 -3.95
C VAL A 124 -4.96 19.10 -4.25
N THR A 125 -4.45 18.68 -5.41
CA THR A 125 -3.07 18.95 -5.85
C THR A 125 -3.08 20.14 -6.81
N ARG A 126 -2.22 21.13 -6.57
CA ARG A 126 -2.13 22.33 -7.40
C ARG A 126 -1.72 22.03 -8.86
N PRO A 127 -2.06 22.89 -9.82
CA PRO A 127 -1.58 22.79 -11.20
C PRO A 127 -0.05 22.58 -11.27
N GLY A 128 0.39 21.64 -12.10
CA GLY A 128 1.78 21.22 -12.21
C GLY A 128 2.29 20.35 -11.05
N GLY A 129 1.50 20.14 -10.00
CA GLY A 129 1.79 19.23 -8.89
C GLY A 129 1.74 17.76 -9.30
N VAL A 130 2.10 16.86 -8.39
CA VAL A 130 2.27 15.43 -8.68
C VAL A 130 1.21 14.60 -7.98
N VAL A 131 0.56 13.70 -8.71
CA VAL A 131 -0.20 12.59 -8.15
C VAL A 131 0.57 11.30 -8.40
N ALA A 132 0.83 10.52 -7.34
CA ALA A 132 1.54 9.25 -7.44
C ALA A 132 0.82 8.14 -6.69
N VAL A 133 0.80 6.96 -7.30
CA VAL A 133 0.14 5.77 -6.78
C VAL A 133 1.02 4.54 -6.94
N CYS A 134 0.91 3.55 -6.03
CA CYS A 134 1.54 2.25 -6.25
C CYS A 134 0.67 1.10 -5.72
N VAL A 135 0.81 -0.07 -6.34
CA VAL A 135 0.13 -1.32 -5.98
C VAL A 135 1.09 -2.48 -6.19
N TRP A 136 1.08 -3.48 -5.29
CA TRP A 136 1.91 -4.67 -5.47
C TRP A 136 1.63 -5.37 -6.80
N ASP A 137 2.67 -5.92 -7.42
CA ASP A 137 2.57 -6.78 -8.59
C ASP A 137 2.01 -8.16 -8.21
N HIS A 138 0.72 -8.19 -7.92
CA HIS A 138 0.02 -9.43 -7.55
C HIS A 138 -0.13 -10.37 -8.76
N ALA A 139 -0.46 -9.82 -9.94
CA ALA A 139 -0.69 -10.60 -11.15
C ALA A 139 0.60 -11.24 -11.70
N GLY A 140 1.74 -10.53 -11.60
CA GLY A 140 3.06 -11.04 -11.99
C GLY A 140 3.71 -11.97 -10.95
N GLY A 141 3.08 -12.15 -9.78
CA GLY A 141 3.59 -13.02 -8.72
C GLY A 141 4.87 -12.47 -8.07
N ARG A 142 5.05 -11.15 -8.05
CA ARG A 142 6.22 -10.48 -7.44
C ARG A 142 5.87 -9.65 -6.20
N GLY A 143 4.62 -9.67 -5.77
CA GLY A 143 4.20 -9.04 -4.53
C GLY A 143 4.63 -9.84 -3.28
N PRO A 144 4.51 -9.27 -2.07
CA PRO A 144 4.98 -9.89 -0.83
C PRO A 144 4.24 -11.18 -0.46
N LEU A 145 3.02 -11.37 -0.97
CA LEU A 145 2.17 -12.53 -0.68
C LEU A 145 2.24 -13.61 -1.78
N SER A 146 3.08 -13.45 -2.78
CA SER A 146 3.11 -14.33 -3.96
C SER A 146 3.41 -15.79 -3.63
N ALA A 147 4.35 -16.04 -2.72
CA ALA A 147 4.66 -17.41 -2.28
C ALA A 147 3.49 -18.06 -1.52
N PHE A 148 2.73 -17.27 -0.76
CA PHE A 148 1.53 -17.71 -0.06
C PHE A 148 0.41 -18.06 -1.06
N TRP A 149 0.06 -17.15 -1.97
CA TRP A 149 -1.01 -17.39 -2.95
C TRP A 149 -0.67 -18.52 -3.93
N ALA A 150 0.60 -18.68 -4.30
CA ALA A 150 1.04 -19.84 -5.08
C ALA A 150 0.82 -21.17 -4.33
N ALA A 151 1.05 -21.21 -3.00
CA ALA A 151 0.77 -22.37 -2.18
C ALA A 151 -0.74 -22.61 -2.00
N VAL A 152 -1.52 -21.53 -1.85
CA VAL A 152 -3.00 -21.62 -1.82
C VAL A 152 -3.52 -22.22 -3.11
N GLY A 153 -3.06 -21.78 -4.28
CA GLY A 153 -3.51 -22.31 -5.58
C GLY A 153 -3.24 -23.82 -5.77
N GLU A 154 -2.25 -24.40 -5.07
CA GLU A 154 -2.02 -25.86 -5.08
C GLU A 154 -3.01 -26.61 -4.18
N VAL A 155 -3.39 -26.02 -3.04
CA VAL A 155 -4.25 -26.67 -2.04
C VAL A 155 -5.72 -26.47 -2.36
N ASP A 156 -6.07 -25.30 -2.88
CA ASP A 156 -7.41 -24.84 -3.23
C ASP A 156 -7.39 -24.01 -4.53
N PRO A 157 -7.44 -24.66 -5.70
CA PRO A 157 -7.42 -23.97 -6.99
C PRO A 157 -8.61 -23.03 -7.24
N GLY A 158 -9.64 -23.09 -6.41
CA GLY A 158 -10.83 -22.23 -6.48
C GLY A 158 -10.73 -20.97 -5.62
N ALA A 159 -9.70 -20.85 -4.80
CA ALA A 159 -9.50 -19.68 -3.95
C ALA A 159 -9.26 -18.42 -4.80
N ARG A 160 -9.84 -17.31 -4.36
CA ARG A 160 -9.61 -16.01 -4.99
C ARG A 160 -8.37 -15.37 -4.36
N ASP A 161 -7.40 -15.07 -5.20
CA ASP A 161 -6.22 -14.30 -4.85
C ASP A 161 -6.41 -12.79 -5.17
N GLU A 162 -5.32 -12.03 -5.04
CA GLU A 162 -5.30 -10.59 -5.28
C GLU A 162 -4.86 -10.23 -6.72
N ALA A 163 -4.65 -11.20 -7.61
CA ALA A 163 -4.12 -10.96 -8.96
C ALA A 163 -5.05 -10.14 -9.86
N SER A 164 -6.35 -10.12 -9.57
CA SER A 164 -7.36 -9.35 -10.31
C SER A 164 -7.63 -7.95 -9.76
N LEU A 165 -6.94 -7.54 -8.72
CA LEU A 165 -7.11 -6.21 -8.13
C LEU A 165 -6.61 -5.11 -9.09
N VAL A 166 -7.25 -3.95 -9.02
CA VAL A 166 -6.88 -2.78 -9.84
C VAL A 166 -5.44 -2.37 -9.52
N GLY A 167 -4.63 -2.15 -10.56
CA GLY A 167 -3.23 -1.76 -10.44
C GLY A 167 -2.26 -2.93 -10.23
N SER A 168 -2.75 -4.17 -10.17
CA SER A 168 -1.91 -5.37 -9.97
C SER A 168 -1.11 -5.80 -11.21
N THR A 169 -1.36 -5.18 -12.35
CA THR A 169 -0.74 -5.49 -13.66
C THR A 169 -0.08 -4.25 -14.24
N GLN A 170 1.03 -4.44 -14.95
CA GLN A 170 1.75 -3.37 -15.64
C GLN A 170 0.82 -2.54 -16.54
N GLY A 171 0.95 -1.22 -16.51
CA GLY A 171 0.20 -0.28 -17.33
C GLY A 171 -1.18 0.11 -16.79
N GLN A 172 -1.73 -0.63 -15.81
CA GLN A 172 -3.05 -0.31 -15.26
C GLN A 172 -3.08 1.02 -14.50
N LEU A 173 -2.03 1.31 -13.73
CA LEU A 173 -1.96 2.56 -12.97
C LEU A 173 -1.74 3.75 -13.88
N GLU A 174 -0.91 3.62 -14.92
CA GLU A 174 -0.72 4.66 -15.93
C GLU A 174 -2.02 4.95 -16.69
N ALA A 175 -2.76 3.89 -17.07
CA ALA A 175 -4.05 4.04 -17.73
C ALA A 175 -5.08 4.75 -16.81
N LEU A 176 -5.10 4.40 -15.51
CA LEU A 176 -5.96 5.05 -14.52
C LEU A 176 -5.62 6.54 -14.36
N LEU A 177 -4.33 6.89 -14.21
CA LEU A 177 -3.93 8.29 -14.07
C LEU A 177 -4.27 9.09 -15.34
N GLY A 178 -4.03 8.49 -16.52
CA GLY A 178 -4.39 9.12 -17.81
C GLY A 178 -5.89 9.31 -17.98
N SER A 179 -6.74 8.34 -17.58
CA SER A 179 -8.20 8.48 -17.65
C SER A 179 -8.74 9.57 -16.71
N CYS A 180 -8.02 9.88 -15.63
CA CYS A 180 -8.33 10.99 -14.72
C CYS A 180 -7.80 12.36 -15.20
N GLY A 181 -7.22 12.43 -16.40
CA GLY A 181 -6.80 13.70 -17.02
C GLY A 181 -5.45 14.22 -16.53
N LEU A 182 -4.60 13.38 -15.95
CA LEU A 182 -3.25 13.76 -15.57
C LEU A 182 -2.32 13.75 -16.80
N ASP A 183 -1.43 14.74 -16.88
CA ASP A 183 -0.41 14.86 -17.91
C ASP A 183 0.92 14.18 -17.50
N ASP A 184 1.83 13.98 -18.45
CA ASP A 184 3.18 13.45 -18.25
C ASP A 184 3.19 12.14 -17.43
N VAL A 185 2.19 11.28 -17.67
CA VAL A 185 2.05 10.02 -16.92
C VAL A 185 3.22 9.09 -17.24
N VAL A 186 3.92 8.65 -16.19
CA VAL A 186 5.01 7.67 -16.27
C VAL A 186 4.80 6.57 -15.24
N GLY A 187 5.14 5.34 -15.62
CA GLY A 187 5.12 4.17 -14.75
C GLY A 187 6.51 3.57 -14.57
N ASP A 188 6.74 2.91 -13.43
CA ASP A 188 7.98 2.18 -13.15
C ASP A 188 7.70 1.05 -12.14
N GLU A 189 8.70 0.22 -11.90
CA GLU A 189 8.72 -0.77 -10.85
C GLU A 189 9.41 -0.21 -9.61
N VAL A 190 8.81 -0.41 -8.45
CA VAL A 190 9.41 -0.07 -7.17
C VAL A 190 9.58 -1.35 -6.37
N THR A 191 10.82 -1.72 -6.07
CA THR A 191 11.15 -2.96 -5.37
C THR A 191 11.68 -2.67 -3.98
N THR A 192 11.27 -3.49 -3.02
CA THR A 192 11.79 -3.52 -1.66
C THR A 192 12.15 -4.93 -1.24
N THR A 193 13.06 -5.05 -0.28
CA THR A 193 13.56 -6.33 0.24
C THR A 193 13.26 -6.43 1.73
N ARG A 194 12.81 -7.61 2.17
CA ARG A 194 12.61 -7.91 3.57
C ARG A 194 13.35 -9.17 4.01
N SER A 195 13.97 -9.12 5.18
CA SER A 195 14.61 -10.27 5.83
C SER A 195 13.65 -10.96 6.80
N TYR A 196 13.73 -12.28 6.84
CA TYR A 196 13.04 -13.17 7.77
C TYR A 196 14.06 -14.07 8.47
N THR A 197 13.81 -14.37 9.73
CA THR A 197 14.69 -15.22 10.53
C THR A 197 14.41 -16.72 10.36
N SER A 198 13.17 -17.06 9.96
CA SER A 198 12.70 -18.44 9.81
C SER A 198 11.40 -18.49 9.01
N PHE A 199 10.95 -19.70 8.65
CA PHE A 199 9.60 -19.93 8.13
C PHE A 199 8.52 -19.40 9.08
N GLN A 200 8.66 -19.59 10.40
CA GLN A 200 7.67 -19.14 11.38
C GLN A 200 7.54 -17.61 11.42
N ASP A 201 8.63 -16.87 11.31
CA ASP A 201 8.64 -15.39 11.24
C ASP A 201 7.88 -14.89 9.97
N TRP A 202 7.94 -15.64 8.88
CA TRP A 202 7.20 -15.36 7.66
C TRP A 202 5.73 -15.79 7.75
N TRP A 203 5.43 -16.95 8.37
CA TRP A 203 4.09 -17.54 8.41
C TRP A 203 3.16 -16.89 9.45
N GLU A 204 3.69 -16.59 10.66
CA GLU A 204 2.87 -16.11 11.77
C GLU A 204 1.95 -14.93 11.42
N PRO A 205 2.37 -13.88 10.66
CA PRO A 205 1.51 -12.76 10.31
C PRO A 205 0.22 -13.14 9.57
N TYR A 206 0.21 -14.21 8.78
CA TYR A 206 -0.99 -14.68 8.08
C TYR A 206 -2.06 -15.20 9.05
N THR A 207 -1.69 -15.62 10.25
CA THR A 207 -2.64 -16.10 11.28
C THR A 207 -3.34 -14.95 12.03
N LEU A 208 -2.93 -13.70 11.81
CA LEU A 208 -3.50 -12.53 12.49
C LEU A 208 -4.85 -12.08 11.91
N GLY A 209 -5.30 -12.67 10.80
CA GLY A 209 -6.58 -12.35 10.17
C GLY A 209 -6.63 -10.97 9.52
N VAL A 210 -5.51 -10.50 8.98
CA VAL A 210 -5.41 -9.21 8.30
C VAL A 210 -5.53 -9.42 6.79
N GLY A 211 -6.44 -8.67 6.17
CA GLY A 211 -6.65 -8.69 4.72
C GLY A 211 -7.11 -10.04 4.15
N PRO A 212 -7.18 -10.18 2.82
CA PRO A 212 -7.67 -11.37 2.16
C PRO A 212 -6.93 -12.65 2.54
N ALA A 213 -5.61 -12.60 2.65
CA ALA A 213 -4.78 -13.75 3.01
C ALA A 213 -5.03 -14.22 4.45
N GLY A 214 -5.15 -13.30 5.40
CA GLY A 214 -5.47 -13.62 6.80
C GLY A 214 -6.90 -14.15 6.97
N ASP A 215 -7.86 -13.60 6.24
CA ASP A 215 -9.24 -14.07 6.22
C ASP A 215 -9.33 -15.49 5.63
N TYR A 216 -8.58 -15.75 4.56
CA TYR A 216 -8.48 -17.09 3.99
C TYR A 216 -7.94 -18.10 5.00
N VAL A 217 -6.79 -17.84 5.64
CA VAL A 217 -6.21 -18.75 6.65
C VAL A 217 -7.18 -19.02 7.80
N ARG A 218 -7.94 -18.00 8.25
CA ARG A 218 -8.92 -18.12 9.33
C ARG A 218 -10.12 -18.98 8.95
N SER A 219 -10.47 -19.03 7.66
CA SER A 219 -11.60 -19.82 7.15
C SER A 219 -11.30 -21.33 7.03
N LEU A 220 -10.03 -21.73 7.09
CA LEU A 220 -9.60 -23.11 6.88
C LEU A 220 -9.86 -24.01 8.08
N ASP A 221 -10.25 -25.26 7.81
CA ASP A 221 -10.14 -26.33 8.80
C ASP A 221 -8.66 -26.72 9.06
N ASP A 222 -8.40 -27.44 10.14
CA ASP A 222 -7.04 -27.78 10.56
C ASP A 222 -6.31 -28.63 9.50
N ALA A 223 -6.99 -29.57 8.87
CA ALA A 223 -6.38 -30.46 7.85
C ALA A 223 -5.97 -29.69 6.59
N THR A 224 -6.79 -28.73 6.15
CA THR A 224 -6.48 -27.88 5.01
C THR A 224 -5.38 -26.88 5.34
N ARG A 225 -5.39 -26.32 6.56
CA ARG A 225 -4.33 -25.45 7.05
C ARG A 225 -2.98 -26.17 7.10
N ASP A 226 -2.93 -27.41 7.58
CA ASP A 226 -1.69 -28.20 7.62
C ASP A 226 -1.15 -28.48 6.20
N ARG A 227 -2.03 -28.77 5.24
CA ARG A 227 -1.64 -28.92 3.82
C ARG A 227 -1.07 -27.62 3.26
N LEU A 228 -1.69 -26.46 3.57
CA LEU A 228 -1.20 -25.15 3.14
C LEU A 228 0.17 -24.85 3.74
N ILE A 229 0.37 -25.10 5.03
CA ILE A 229 1.67 -24.95 5.68
C ILE A 229 2.73 -25.82 5.00
N ALA A 230 2.40 -27.09 4.71
CA ALA A 230 3.32 -27.98 3.99
C ALA A 230 3.66 -27.45 2.59
N ALA A 231 2.69 -26.94 1.83
CA ALA A 231 2.91 -26.32 0.52
C ALA A 231 3.74 -25.02 0.62
N CYS A 232 3.53 -24.19 1.64
CA CYS A 232 4.36 -23.00 1.89
C CYS A 232 5.82 -23.39 2.20
N ARG A 233 6.05 -24.45 2.97
CA ARG A 233 7.41 -24.94 3.32
C ARG A 233 8.23 -25.43 2.13
N THR A 234 7.60 -25.76 1.01
CA THR A 234 8.32 -26.09 -0.22
C THR A 234 8.93 -24.86 -0.90
N ARG A 235 8.43 -23.65 -0.57
CA ARG A 235 8.80 -22.36 -1.18
C ARG A 235 9.64 -21.50 -0.26
N ILE A 236 9.37 -21.58 1.03
CA ILE A 236 9.97 -20.73 2.08
C ILE A 236 10.87 -21.58 2.96
N PRO A 237 12.18 -21.28 3.03
CA PRO A 237 13.12 -22.07 3.83
C PRO A 237 12.94 -21.82 5.33
N ASP A 238 13.25 -22.86 6.13
CA ASP A 238 13.26 -22.75 7.60
C ASP A 238 14.64 -22.34 8.13
N ARG A 239 15.13 -21.22 7.63
CA ARG A 239 16.39 -20.56 8.00
C ARG A 239 16.27 -19.08 7.66
N GLN A 240 17.24 -18.27 8.02
CA GLN A 240 17.27 -16.86 7.58
C GLN A 240 17.29 -16.75 6.05
N PHE A 241 16.44 -15.87 5.52
CA PHE A 241 16.29 -15.57 4.08
C PHE A 241 15.79 -14.16 3.86
N THR A 242 15.82 -13.72 2.61
CA THR A 242 15.23 -12.45 2.16
C THR A 242 14.17 -12.72 1.10
N LEU A 243 13.14 -11.87 1.06
CA LEU A 243 12.17 -11.79 -0.02
C LEU A 243 12.16 -10.39 -0.59
N ASP A 244 12.23 -10.32 -1.92
CA ASP A 244 11.96 -9.11 -2.66
C ASP A 244 10.46 -9.01 -2.93
N ALA A 245 9.93 -7.79 -2.89
CA ALA A 245 8.58 -7.48 -3.29
C ALA A 245 8.58 -6.27 -4.21
N THR A 246 7.91 -6.40 -5.35
CA THR A 246 7.82 -5.36 -6.38
C THR A 246 6.39 -4.82 -6.44
N ALA A 247 6.27 -3.50 -6.52
CA ALA A 247 5.05 -2.79 -6.80
C ALA A 247 5.15 -2.10 -8.17
N TRP A 248 4.06 -2.07 -8.90
CA TRP A 248 3.87 -1.14 -10.00
C TRP A 248 3.61 0.24 -9.39
N ALA A 249 4.28 1.24 -9.89
CA ALA A 249 4.07 2.63 -9.50
C ALA A 249 3.77 3.47 -10.75
N ALA A 250 2.90 4.46 -10.60
CA ALA A 250 2.66 5.46 -11.63
C ALA A 250 2.57 6.83 -10.98
N ARG A 251 3.02 7.86 -11.71
CA ARG A 251 2.83 9.26 -11.36
C ARG A 251 2.43 10.06 -12.59
N GLY A 252 1.67 11.12 -12.36
CA GLY A 252 1.30 12.11 -13.38
C GLY A 252 1.31 13.51 -12.79
N ARG A 253 1.17 14.52 -13.65
CA ARG A 253 1.07 15.93 -13.26
C ARG A 253 -0.36 16.42 -13.42
N VAL A 254 -0.81 17.22 -12.48
CA VAL A 254 -2.07 17.96 -12.64
C VAL A 254 -1.87 18.99 -13.76
N PRO A 255 -2.78 19.06 -14.76
CA PRO A 255 -2.72 20.05 -15.85
C PRO A 255 -2.62 21.49 -15.34
N SER A 256 -1.95 22.35 -16.13
CA SER A 256 -1.74 23.77 -15.78
C SER A 256 -2.93 24.64 -16.11
#